data_430c2b2cc6f073fec767372aad3cc0d3
#
_entry.id   430c2b2cc6f073fec767372aad3cc0d3
#
_cell.length_a   1.000
_cell.length_b   1.000
_cell.length_c   1.000
_cell.angle_alpha   90.00
_cell.angle_beta   90.00
_cell.angle_gamma   90.00
#
_symmetry.space_group_name_H-M   'P 1'
#
loop_
_entity.id
_entity.type
_entity.pdbx_description
1 polymer ?
#
loop_
_entity_poly.entity_id
_entity_poly.type
_entity_poly.pdbx_seq_one_letter_code
_entity_poly.pdbx_strand_id
1 'polypeptide(L)'
;KLRAEDGRSVKNVDISLFIKNLPDRRDTKRFCTEDASGSTSQAAGVVEAMESGAKIFLVDEDTSATNFMIRDELMQMVVHRDQEPITPFVERVRALYDEQGISTILVAGSSGAYFHVADRVIQMDCYVPKEVTKEAKEAAAGFGEGVQALKLTPVSFDRVPKKFKTGGRDERFKMKVLGRDSLQFDRDVVELRFVEQIADTEQIAALGYLLKYAGTHFI
;
A
#
# COMPACT_ATOMS: atom_id res chain seq x y z
N LYS A 1 6.76 1.98 4.98
CA LYS A 1 6.93 0.82 4.12
C LYS A 1 5.56 0.35 3.66
N LEU A 2 5.44 0.03 2.37
CA LEU A 2 4.23 -0.57 1.78
C LEU A 2 4.44 -2.06 1.63
N ARG A 3 3.39 -2.83 1.89
CA ARG A 3 3.40 -4.30 1.79
C ARG A 3 1.98 -4.83 1.57
N ALA A 4 1.86 -6.09 1.18
CA ALA A 4 0.61 -6.81 1.25
C ALA A 4 0.28 -7.21 2.69
N GLU A 5 -0.99 -7.10 3.07
CA GLU A 5 -1.51 -7.42 4.40
C GLU A 5 -2.80 -8.23 4.25
N ASP A 6 -2.66 -9.52 3.91
CA ASP A 6 -3.81 -10.40 3.77
C ASP A 6 -4.66 -10.42 5.05
N GLY A 7 -5.96 -10.35 4.89
CA GLY A 7 -6.92 -10.39 5.99
C GLY A 7 -7.17 -9.06 6.70
N ARG A 8 -6.44 -7.97 6.34
CA ARG A 8 -6.73 -6.68 6.98
C ARG A 8 -8.09 -6.11 6.56
N SER A 9 -8.71 -5.36 7.45
CA SER A 9 -9.90 -4.59 7.08
C SER A 9 -9.54 -3.30 6.34
N VAL A 10 -10.37 -2.93 5.37
CA VAL A 10 -10.28 -1.67 4.62
C VAL A 10 -11.63 -0.94 4.75
N LYS A 11 -11.61 0.35 5.05
CA LYS A 11 -12.82 1.14 5.28
C LYS A 11 -12.83 2.42 4.45
N ASN A 12 -13.77 2.48 3.50
CA ASN A 12 -14.02 3.66 2.65
C ASN A 12 -12.77 4.21 1.95
N VAL A 13 -11.89 3.34 1.45
CA VAL A 13 -10.69 3.73 0.71
C VAL A 13 -10.99 3.74 -0.79
N ASP A 14 -10.58 4.78 -1.49
CA ASP A 14 -10.65 4.82 -2.95
C ASP A 14 -9.47 4.04 -3.57
N ILE A 15 -9.67 2.75 -3.80
CA ILE A 15 -8.66 1.88 -4.43
C ILE A 15 -8.71 1.92 -5.97
N SER A 16 -9.57 2.75 -6.57
CA SER A 16 -9.80 2.77 -8.02
C SER A 16 -8.59 3.17 -8.85
N LEU A 17 -7.53 3.71 -8.22
CA LEU A 17 -6.25 3.94 -8.87
C LEU A 17 -5.61 2.63 -9.36
N PHE A 18 -5.77 1.55 -8.61
CA PHE A 18 -5.15 0.26 -8.87
C PHE A 18 -6.15 -0.86 -9.15
N ILE A 19 -7.37 -0.79 -8.61
CA ILE A 19 -8.35 -1.87 -8.74
C ILE A 19 -9.66 -1.29 -9.27
N LYS A 20 -10.13 -1.84 -10.40
CA LYS A 20 -11.37 -1.45 -11.07
C LYS A 20 -12.15 -2.69 -11.50
N ASN A 21 -13.44 -2.50 -11.73
CA ASN A 21 -14.28 -3.53 -12.32
C ASN A 21 -14.26 -4.88 -11.58
N LEU A 22 -14.37 -4.83 -10.24
CA LEU A 22 -14.44 -6.05 -9.45
C LEU A 22 -15.61 -6.94 -9.92
N PRO A 23 -15.44 -8.28 -10.01
CA PRO A 23 -16.48 -9.19 -10.50
C PRO A 23 -17.78 -9.11 -9.71
N ASP A 24 -17.72 -8.82 -8.43
CA ASP A 24 -18.86 -8.65 -7.53
C ASP A 24 -19.47 -7.24 -7.57
N ARG A 25 -18.99 -6.36 -8.46
CA ARG A 25 -19.44 -4.97 -8.66
C ARG A 25 -19.33 -4.08 -7.40
N ARG A 26 -18.50 -4.42 -6.44
CA ARG A 26 -18.25 -3.55 -5.29
C ARG A 26 -17.68 -2.21 -5.75
N ASP A 27 -18.08 -1.15 -5.06
CA ASP A 27 -17.57 0.20 -5.33
C ASP A 27 -16.10 0.31 -4.92
N THR A 28 -15.23 0.54 -5.89
CA THR A 28 -13.79 0.70 -5.66
C THR A 28 -13.39 2.11 -5.24
N LYS A 29 -14.28 3.10 -5.36
CA LYS A 29 -14.07 4.47 -4.88
C LYS A 29 -14.38 4.64 -3.40
N ARG A 30 -15.20 3.76 -2.83
CA ARG A 30 -15.52 3.68 -1.40
C ARG A 30 -15.43 2.24 -0.94
N PHE A 31 -14.29 1.66 -1.21
CA PHE A 31 -14.11 0.23 -0.97
C PHE A 31 -14.10 -0.10 0.53
N CYS A 32 -14.86 -1.13 0.88
CA CYS A 32 -14.96 -1.66 2.22
C CYS A 32 -14.85 -3.18 2.19
N THR A 33 -14.03 -3.71 3.08
CA THR A 33 -13.97 -5.16 3.35
C THR A 33 -13.46 -5.38 4.78
N GLU A 34 -13.84 -6.50 5.39
CA GLU A 34 -13.25 -6.95 6.65
C GLU A 34 -12.06 -7.89 6.41
N ASP A 35 -11.90 -8.37 5.18
CA ASP A 35 -10.92 -9.38 4.81
C ASP A 35 -10.38 -9.06 3.39
N ALA A 36 -9.33 -8.27 3.34
CA ALA A 36 -8.71 -7.87 2.08
C ALA A 36 -7.68 -8.91 1.63
N SER A 37 -7.68 -9.22 0.32
CA SER A 37 -6.57 -9.96 -0.28
C SER A 37 -5.28 -9.13 -0.30
N GLY A 38 -4.13 -9.77 -0.51
CA GLY A 38 -2.83 -9.10 -0.56
C GLY A 38 -2.79 -7.91 -1.52
N SER A 39 -3.26 -8.09 -2.76
CA SER A 39 -3.31 -6.99 -3.74
C SER A 39 -4.26 -5.88 -3.35
N THR A 40 -5.41 -6.20 -2.76
CA THR A 40 -6.40 -5.21 -2.32
C THR A 40 -5.89 -4.42 -1.11
N SER A 41 -5.29 -5.10 -0.15
CA SER A 41 -4.68 -4.46 1.02
C SER A 41 -3.52 -3.54 0.64
N GLN A 42 -2.70 -3.97 -0.33
CA GLN A 42 -1.57 -3.18 -0.80
C GLN A 42 -2.03 -1.96 -1.60
N ALA A 43 -3.05 -2.08 -2.44
CA ALA A 43 -3.69 -0.95 -3.13
C ALA A 43 -4.22 0.07 -2.13
N ALA A 44 -4.93 -0.39 -1.09
CA ALA A 44 -5.42 0.47 -0.02
C ALA A 44 -4.26 1.15 0.73
N GLY A 45 -3.20 0.41 1.07
CA GLY A 45 -2.01 0.95 1.75
C GLY A 45 -1.31 2.06 0.97
N VAL A 46 -1.22 1.95 -0.38
CA VAL A 46 -0.68 3.01 -1.23
C VAL A 46 -1.53 4.26 -1.13
N VAL A 47 -2.86 4.14 -1.27
CA VAL A 47 -3.78 5.28 -1.23
C VAL A 47 -3.80 5.94 0.16
N GLU A 48 -3.79 5.15 1.22
CA GLU A 48 -3.69 5.65 2.60
C GLU A 48 -2.38 6.38 2.87
N ALA A 49 -1.27 5.90 2.31
CA ALA A 49 0.01 6.60 2.38
C ALA A 49 -0.01 7.93 1.60
N MET A 50 -0.68 7.97 0.43
CA MET A 50 -0.91 9.22 -0.31
C MET A 50 -1.77 10.21 0.51
N GLU A 51 -2.86 9.74 1.11
CA GLU A 51 -3.76 10.52 1.96
C GLU A 51 -3.02 11.10 3.18
N SER A 52 -2.08 10.36 3.75
CA SER A 52 -1.23 10.83 4.86
C SER A 52 -0.13 11.80 4.44
N GLY A 53 0.00 12.10 3.15
CA GLY A 53 0.99 13.02 2.60
C GLY A 53 2.39 12.43 2.45
N ALA A 54 2.53 11.10 2.39
CA ALA A 54 3.81 10.45 2.17
C ALA A 54 4.48 10.92 0.87
N LYS A 55 5.78 11.17 0.92
CA LYS A 55 6.61 11.60 -0.23
C LYS A 55 7.58 10.53 -0.71
N ILE A 56 7.75 9.47 0.07
CA ILE A 56 8.63 8.35 -0.26
C ILE A 56 7.90 7.05 0.07
N PHE A 57 7.84 6.16 -0.91
CA PHE A 57 7.40 4.78 -0.71
C PHE A 57 8.62 3.86 -0.62
N LEU A 58 8.64 3.03 0.41
CA LEU A 58 9.58 1.92 0.55
C LEU A 58 8.83 0.64 0.27
N VAL A 59 9.22 -0.08 -0.76
CA VAL A 59 8.56 -1.28 -1.24
C VAL A 59 9.57 -2.42 -1.33
N ASP A 60 9.15 -3.59 -0.92
CA ASP A 60 9.95 -4.80 -0.95
C ASP A 60 9.14 -5.88 -1.69
N GLU A 61 9.70 -6.42 -2.77
CA GLU A 61 9.04 -7.41 -3.62
C GLU A 61 8.58 -8.63 -2.82
N ASP A 62 9.41 -9.12 -1.91
CA ASP A 62 9.14 -10.33 -1.12
C ASP A 62 7.94 -10.17 -0.16
N THR A 63 7.61 -8.95 0.23
CA THR A 63 6.47 -8.63 1.09
C THR A 63 5.28 -8.04 0.34
N SER A 64 5.33 -8.07 -0.97
CA SER A 64 4.32 -7.49 -1.86
C SER A 64 3.50 -8.57 -2.58
N ALA A 65 2.28 -8.24 -2.96
CA ALA A 65 1.48 -9.10 -3.81
C ALA A 65 2.01 -9.05 -5.25
N THR A 66 2.45 -10.17 -5.81
CA THR A 66 3.10 -10.23 -7.13
C THR A 66 2.24 -9.61 -8.23
N ASN A 67 0.94 -9.95 -8.26
CA ASN A 67 -0.02 -9.44 -9.26
C ASN A 67 -0.33 -7.93 -9.09
N PHE A 68 -0.08 -7.37 -7.92
CA PHE A 68 -0.12 -5.94 -7.70
C PHE A 68 1.14 -5.25 -8.18
N MET A 69 2.30 -5.89 -8.08
CA MET A 69 3.59 -5.29 -8.41
C MET A 69 3.81 -5.24 -9.93
N ILE A 70 3.64 -6.35 -10.58
CA ILE A 70 3.88 -6.52 -12.02
C ILE A 70 2.83 -7.40 -12.67
N ARG A 71 2.82 -7.36 -13.99
CA ARG A 71 2.07 -8.29 -14.82
C ARG A 71 3.04 -8.99 -15.75
N ASP A 72 3.09 -10.29 -15.68
CA ASP A 72 3.87 -11.13 -16.60
C ASP A 72 3.34 -11.03 -18.03
N GLU A 73 4.23 -10.86 -19.01
CA GLU A 73 3.84 -10.70 -20.42
C GLU A 73 3.11 -11.94 -20.96
N LEU A 74 3.52 -13.14 -20.57
CA LEU A 74 2.87 -14.37 -20.98
C LEU A 74 1.45 -14.47 -20.40
N MET A 75 1.25 -14.03 -19.17
CA MET A 75 -0.09 -13.94 -18.58
C MET A 75 -0.99 -12.95 -19.31
N GLN A 76 -0.43 -11.83 -19.80
CA GLN A 76 -1.17 -10.83 -20.57
C GLN A 76 -1.65 -11.36 -21.93
N MET A 77 -0.96 -12.32 -22.52
CA MET A 77 -1.39 -12.98 -23.77
C MET A 77 -2.63 -13.86 -23.57
N VAL A 78 -2.84 -14.39 -22.39
CA VAL A 78 -3.95 -15.31 -22.06
C VAL A 78 -5.11 -14.57 -21.42
N VAL A 79 -4.82 -13.66 -20.48
CA VAL A 79 -5.83 -12.87 -19.78
C VAL A 79 -5.78 -11.45 -20.31
N HIS A 80 -6.79 -11.07 -21.10
CA HIS A 80 -6.86 -9.74 -21.68
C HIS A 80 -6.96 -8.65 -20.60
N ARG A 81 -6.35 -7.50 -20.87
CA ARG A 81 -6.21 -6.38 -19.94
C ARG A 81 -7.55 -5.82 -19.43
N ASP A 82 -8.57 -5.84 -20.25
CA ASP A 82 -9.94 -5.39 -19.92
C ASP A 82 -10.68 -6.34 -18.97
N GLN A 83 -10.24 -7.59 -18.86
CA GLN A 83 -10.74 -8.57 -17.89
C GLN A 83 -10.00 -8.53 -16.54
N GLU A 84 -8.86 -7.84 -16.49
CA GLU A 84 -8.02 -7.75 -15.32
C GLU A 84 -8.41 -6.55 -14.44
N PRO A 85 -8.90 -6.76 -13.23
CA PRO A 85 -9.30 -5.68 -12.35
C PRO A 85 -8.11 -4.87 -11.77
N ILE A 86 -6.89 -5.44 -11.80
CA ILE A 86 -5.69 -4.85 -11.18
C ILE A 86 -4.86 -4.13 -12.24
N THR A 87 -4.58 -2.85 -11.98
CA THR A 87 -3.53 -2.10 -12.67
C THR A 87 -2.25 -2.23 -11.85
N PRO A 88 -1.19 -2.85 -12.41
CA PRO A 88 0.04 -3.08 -11.64
C PRO A 88 0.73 -1.79 -11.22
N PHE A 89 1.42 -1.85 -10.09
CA PHE A 89 2.16 -0.72 -9.52
C PHE A 89 3.23 -0.17 -10.47
N VAL A 90 3.92 -1.06 -11.23
CA VAL A 90 4.92 -0.68 -12.22
C VAL A 90 4.38 0.29 -13.29
N GLU A 91 3.11 0.23 -13.63
CA GLU A 91 2.46 1.13 -14.59
C GLU A 91 2.11 2.51 -14.02
N ARG A 92 2.06 2.62 -12.67
CA ARG A 92 1.69 3.85 -11.95
C ARG A 92 2.86 4.55 -11.29
N VAL A 93 3.95 3.82 -11.01
CA VAL A 93 5.07 4.34 -10.22
C VAL A 93 5.67 5.61 -10.82
N ARG A 94 5.75 5.71 -12.15
CA ARG A 94 6.25 6.90 -12.82
C ARG A 94 5.32 8.10 -12.63
N ALA A 95 4.02 7.91 -12.80
CA ALA A 95 3.03 8.96 -12.60
C ALA A 95 2.92 9.40 -11.13
N LEU A 96 3.11 8.48 -10.17
CA LEU A 96 3.21 8.85 -8.75
C LEU A 96 4.34 9.85 -8.49
N TYR A 97 5.48 9.69 -9.17
CA TYR A 97 6.57 10.65 -9.10
C TYR A 97 6.26 11.95 -9.84
N ASP A 98 5.89 11.86 -11.10
CA ASP A 98 5.74 13.03 -11.99
C ASP A 98 4.56 13.92 -11.60
N GLU A 99 3.43 13.34 -11.14
CA GLU A 99 2.20 14.07 -10.85
C GLU A 99 2.00 14.39 -9.35
N GLN A 100 2.57 13.56 -8.43
CA GLN A 100 2.39 13.71 -6.98
C GLN A 100 3.69 13.99 -6.22
N GLY A 101 4.84 13.91 -6.90
CA GLY A 101 6.16 14.08 -6.28
C GLY A 101 6.48 12.98 -5.26
N ILE A 102 5.97 11.77 -5.49
CA ILE A 102 6.19 10.62 -4.60
C ILE A 102 7.30 9.75 -5.17
N SER A 103 8.45 9.73 -4.51
CA SER A 103 9.56 8.85 -4.85
C SER A 103 9.32 7.42 -4.37
N THR A 104 9.84 6.44 -5.09
CA THR A 104 9.78 5.03 -4.68
C THR A 104 11.16 4.43 -4.59
N ILE A 105 11.45 3.76 -3.49
CA ILE A 105 12.61 2.88 -3.33
C ILE A 105 12.07 1.46 -3.29
N LEU A 106 12.45 0.66 -4.29
CA LEU A 106 12.01 -0.72 -4.43
C LEU A 106 13.20 -1.66 -4.28
N VAL A 107 13.08 -2.65 -3.40
CA VAL A 107 13.96 -3.82 -3.36
C VAL A 107 13.31 -4.91 -4.21
N ALA A 108 14.00 -5.33 -5.27
CA ALA A 108 13.49 -6.32 -6.21
C ALA A 108 14.50 -7.47 -6.36
N GLY A 109 14.00 -8.69 -6.29
CA GLY A 109 14.79 -9.92 -6.50
C GLY A 109 14.58 -10.51 -7.89
N SER A 110 13.40 -10.35 -8.49
CA SER A 110 13.03 -11.00 -9.75
C SER A 110 12.32 -10.11 -10.76
N SER A 111 11.79 -8.96 -10.34
CA SER A 111 10.95 -8.09 -11.19
C SER A 111 11.76 -7.14 -12.08
N GLY A 112 12.37 -7.65 -13.15
CA GLY A 112 13.14 -6.87 -14.13
C GLY A 112 12.32 -5.79 -14.87
N ALA A 113 10.99 -5.87 -14.90
CA ALA A 113 10.13 -4.87 -15.50
C ALA A 113 10.36 -3.45 -14.96
N TYR A 114 10.81 -3.32 -13.71
CA TYR A 114 11.11 -2.03 -13.11
C TYR A 114 12.33 -1.32 -13.72
N PHE A 115 13.19 -2.01 -14.45
CA PHE A 115 14.31 -1.39 -15.17
C PHE A 115 13.84 -0.40 -16.23
N HIS A 116 12.65 -0.60 -16.81
CA HIS A 116 12.07 0.35 -17.76
C HIS A 116 11.73 1.71 -17.12
N VAL A 117 11.28 1.71 -15.88
CA VAL A 117 10.74 2.90 -15.19
C VAL A 117 11.67 3.50 -14.12
N ALA A 118 12.67 2.76 -13.65
CA ALA A 118 13.60 3.23 -12.63
C ALA A 118 14.51 4.36 -13.14
N ASP A 119 14.75 5.38 -12.33
CA ASP A 119 15.76 6.43 -12.61
C ASP A 119 17.18 5.95 -12.27
N ARG A 120 17.29 5.13 -11.22
CA ARG A 120 18.55 4.52 -10.77
C ARG A 120 18.35 3.06 -10.42
N VAL A 121 19.33 2.24 -10.77
CA VAL A 121 19.39 0.83 -10.43
C VAL A 121 20.71 0.55 -9.70
N ILE A 122 20.58 0.01 -8.49
CA ILE A 122 21.70 -0.37 -7.65
C ILE A 122 21.65 -1.88 -7.42
N GLN A 123 22.66 -2.58 -7.86
CA GLN A 123 22.85 -4.00 -7.60
C GLN A 123 23.57 -4.19 -6.26
N MET A 124 23.07 -5.09 -5.44
CA MET A 124 23.79 -5.57 -4.26
C MET A 124 24.60 -6.82 -4.64
N ASP A 125 25.90 -6.68 -4.79
CA ASP A 125 26.82 -7.78 -5.13
C ASP A 125 27.68 -8.13 -3.91
N CYS A 126 27.42 -9.28 -3.29
CA CYS A 126 28.09 -9.69 -2.05
C CYS A 126 28.08 -8.59 -0.98
N TYR A 127 26.92 -7.99 -0.75
CA TYR A 127 26.67 -6.87 0.17
C TYR A 127 27.36 -5.55 -0.21
N VAL A 128 27.97 -5.45 -1.40
CA VAL A 128 28.58 -4.22 -1.91
C VAL A 128 27.63 -3.59 -2.93
N PRO A 129 27.19 -2.33 -2.74
CA PRO A 129 26.33 -1.65 -3.70
C PRO A 129 27.15 -1.25 -4.95
N LYS A 130 26.59 -1.55 -6.13
CA LYS A 130 27.10 -1.15 -7.44
C LYS A 130 26.01 -0.43 -8.23
N GLU A 131 26.35 0.71 -8.77
CA GLU A 131 25.48 1.43 -9.70
C GLU A 131 25.52 0.75 -11.05
N VAL A 132 24.35 0.28 -11.55
CA VAL A 132 24.21 -0.51 -12.80
C VAL A 132 23.05 0.02 -13.66
N THR A 133 22.69 1.29 -13.53
CA THR A 133 21.55 1.87 -14.24
C THR A 133 21.68 1.76 -15.75
N LYS A 134 22.89 2.01 -16.28
CA LYS A 134 23.13 1.95 -17.74
C LYS A 134 22.91 0.53 -18.27
N GLU A 135 23.51 -0.46 -17.64
CA GLU A 135 23.39 -1.87 -17.99
C GLU A 135 21.95 -2.36 -17.90
N ALA A 136 21.24 -1.96 -16.84
CA ALA A 136 19.83 -2.29 -16.65
C ALA A 136 18.94 -1.67 -17.74
N LYS A 137 19.18 -0.41 -18.13
CA LYS A 137 18.45 0.26 -19.21
C LYS A 137 18.74 -0.36 -20.57
N GLU A 138 19.99 -0.72 -20.86
CA GLU A 138 20.39 -1.40 -22.10
C GLU A 138 19.72 -2.78 -22.18
N ALA A 139 19.71 -3.54 -21.10
CA ALA A 139 19.02 -4.84 -21.04
C ALA A 139 17.49 -4.67 -21.24
N ALA A 140 16.88 -3.71 -20.58
CA ALA A 140 15.45 -3.43 -20.72
C ALA A 140 15.07 -3.04 -22.16
N ALA A 141 15.89 -2.22 -22.83
CA ALA A 141 15.65 -1.79 -24.22
C ALA A 141 15.67 -2.95 -25.24
N GLY A 142 16.36 -4.04 -24.91
CA GLY A 142 16.42 -5.25 -25.74
C GLY A 142 15.35 -6.31 -25.39
N PHE A 143 14.51 -6.06 -24.37
CA PHE A 143 13.60 -7.06 -23.85
C PHE A 143 12.17 -6.52 -23.70
N GLY A 144 11.24 -7.15 -24.42
CA GLY A 144 9.80 -6.85 -24.35
C GLY A 144 9.37 -5.51 -24.97
N GLU A 145 8.07 -5.23 -24.87
CA GLU A 145 7.47 -3.98 -25.39
C GLU A 145 7.62 -2.79 -24.41
N GLY A 146 8.24 -3.01 -23.26
CA GLY A 146 8.35 -2.01 -22.20
C GLY A 146 7.09 -1.90 -21.33
N VAL A 147 7.16 -0.99 -20.36
CA VAL A 147 6.06 -0.75 -19.42
C VAL A 147 5.22 0.44 -19.91
N GLN A 148 3.93 0.22 -20.08
CA GLN A 148 3.00 1.32 -20.38
C GLN A 148 2.77 2.17 -19.13
N ALA A 149 3.39 3.35 -19.07
CA ALA A 149 3.13 4.29 -18.01
C ALA A 149 1.71 4.89 -18.13
N LEU A 150 0.89 4.71 -17.10
CA LEU A 150 -0.47 5.23 -17.04
C LEU A 150 -0.54 6.46 -16.13
N LYS A 151 -1.23 7.50 -16.59
CA LYS A 151 -1.52 8.69 -15.78
C LYS A 151 -2.37 8.33 -14.56
N LEU A 152 -2.22 9.10 -13.49
CA LEU A 152 -3.07 8.95 -12.32
C LEU A 152 -4.51 9.39 -12.65
N THR A 153 -5.47 8.68 -12.07
CA THR A 153 -6.85 9.15 -12.00
C THR A 153 -7.04 9.84 -10.65
N PRO A 154 -7.88 10.90 -10.58
CA PRO A 154 -8.16 11.55 -9.30
C PRO A 154 -8.63 10.53 -8.26
N VAL A 155 -8.04 10.59 -7.08
CA VAL A 155 -8.38 9.75 -5.92
C VAL A 155 -9.07 10.63 -4.88
N SER A 156 -10.16 10.13 -4.31
CA SER A 156 -10.87 10.83 -3.24
C SER A 156 -10.23 10.51 -1.88
N PHE A 157 -9.96 11.56 -1.11
CA PHE A 157 -9.50 11.48 0.28
C PHE A 157 -10.56 12.01 1.26
N ASP A 158 -11.85 11.87 0.91
CA ASP A 158 -12.98 12.45 1.66
C ASP A 158 -13.39 11.60 2.88
N ARG A 159 -12.45 10.82 3.44
CA ARG A 159 -12.74 10.02 4.62
C ARG A 159 -12.79 10.91 5.86
N VAL A 160 -13.96 11.02 6.45
CA VAL A 160 -14.14 11.72 7.72
C VAL A 160 -14.47 10.69 8.79
N PRO A 161 -13.65 10.56 9.84
CA PRO A 161 -13.97 9.67 10.95
C PRO A 161 -15.26 10.13 11.59
N LYS A 162 -16.22 9.22 11.71
CA LYS A 162 -17.46 9.45 12.47
C LYS A 162 -17.19 9.08 13.93
N LYS A 163 -18.12 9.53 14.81
CA LYS A 163 -18.09 9.27 16.25
C LYS A 163 -17.66 7.83 16.57
N PHE A 164 -16.65 7.65 17.39
CA PHE A 164 -16.31 6.35 17.94
C PHE A 164 -17.53 5.83 18.74
N LYS A 165 -17.98 4.62 18.44
CA LYS A 165 -18.95 3.92 19.30
C LYS A 165 -18.18 3.40 20.52
N THR A 166 -18.03 4.21 21.53
CA THR A 166 -17.66 3.72 22.85
C THR A 166 -18.83 2.95 23.43
N GLY A 167 -18.63 1.67 23.68
CA GLY A 167 -19.71 0.72 24.03
C GLY A 167 -20.34 0.87 25.40
N GLY A 168 -20.48 2.08 25.96
CA GLY A 168 -21.12 2.28 27.25
C GLY A 168 -21.30 3.74 27.63
N ARG A 169 -22.30 3.98 28.50
CA ARG A 169 -22.62 5.31 29.09
C ARG A 169 -21.53 5.87 30.02
N ASP A 170 -20.43 5.16 30.23
CA ASP A 170 -19.37 5.55 31.15
C ASP A 170 -18.18 6.12 30.38
N GLU A 171 -17.76 7.31 30.71
CA GLU A 171 -16.61 8.06 30.17
C GLU A 171 -15.25 7.37 30.38
N ARG A 172 -15.23 6.16 30.89
CA ARG A 172 -14.00 5.39 31.18
C ARG A 172 -13.65 4.45 30.04
N PHE A 173 -13.27 5.05 28.95
CA PHE A 173 -12.64 4.36 27.84
C PHE A 173 -11.42 3.56 28.35
N LYS A 174 -11.52 2.25 28.33
CA LYS A 174 -10.43 1.37 28.77
C LYS A 174 -9.51 1.07 27.58
N MET A 175 -8.27 1.45 27.70
CA MET A 175 -7.23 1.17 26.73
C MET A 175 -6.15 0.32 27.41
N LYS A 176 -5.70 -0.73 26.75
CA LYS A 176 -4.62 -1.61 27.24
C LYS A 176 -3.69 -1.98 26.08
N VAL A 177 -2.41 -1.83 26.29
CA VAL A 177 -1.38 -2.35 25.38
C VAL A 177 -1.27 -3.86 25.59
N LEU A 178 -1.34 -4.63 24.50
CA LEU A 178 -1.21 -6.08 24.52
C LEU A 178 0.08 -6.48 23.77
N GLY A 179 1.18 -6.58 24.51
CA GLY A 179 2.47 -6.93 23.91
C GLY A 179 3.05 -5.82 23.02
N ARG A 180 3.73 -6.20 21.95
CA ARG A 180 4.47 -5.29 21.04
C ARG A 180 3.69 -4.90 19.77
N ASP A 181 2.55 -5.49 19.50
CA ASP A 181 1.87 -5.45 18.20
C ASP A 181 0.35 -5.33 18.27
N SER A 182 -0.22 -5.11 19.46
CA SER A 182 -1.65 -4.92 19.53
C SER A 182 -2.09 -3.97 20.65
N LEU A 183 -3.23 -3.35 20.43
CA LEU A 183 -3.86 -2.41 21.33
C LEU A 183 -5.32 -2.81 21.53
N GLN A 184 -5.75 -2.91 22.76
CA GLN A 184 -7.15 -3.18 23.10
C GLN A 184 -7.85 -1.87 23.46
N PHE A 185 -8.99 -1.63 22.81
CA PHE A 185 -9.97 -0.60 23.17
C PHE A 185 -11.26 -1.24 23.64
N ASP A 186 -11.58 -1.14 24.90
CA ASP A 186 -12.72 -1.81 25.52
C ASP A 186 -12.72 -3.31 25.21
N ARG A 187 -13.50 -3.74 24.22
CA ARG A 187 -13.60 -5.14 23.78
C ARG A 187 -12.93 -5.40 22.44
N ASP A 188 -12.55 -4.35 21.71
CA ASP A 188 -11.97 -4.45 20.37
C ASP A 188 -10.45 -4.49 20.46
N VAL A 189 -9.84 -5.39 19.69
CA VAL A 189 -8.39 -5.50 19.57
C VAL A 189 -7.98 -4.96 18.21
N VAL A 190 -7.03 -4.03 18.22
CA VAL A 190 -6.39 -3.47 17.01
C VAL A 190 -5.04 -4.14 16.86
N GLU A 191 -4.90 -4.92 15.80
CA GLU A 191 -3.64 -5.56 15.41
C GLU A 191 -2.73 -4.55 14.70
N LEU A 192 -1.50 -4.42 15.18
CA LEU A 192 -0.50 -3.47 14.67
C LEU A 192 0.78 -4.17 14.17
N ARG A 193 0.78 -5.51 14.09
CA ARG A 193 1.97 -6.31 13.73
C ARG A 193 2.58 -5.98 12.37
N PHE A 194 1.80 -5.42 11.45
CA PHE A 194 2.30 -5.01 10.15
C PHE A 194 2.72 -3.54 10.08
N VAL A 195 2.58 -2.80 11.18
CA VAL A 195 3.06 -1.42 11.30
C VAL A 195 4.53 -1.45 11.73
N GLU A 196 5.41 -1.71 10.78
CA GLU A 196 6.85 -1.94 11.02
C GLU A 196 7.59 -0.71 11.62
N GLN A 197 6.95 0.46 11.60
CA GLN A 197 7.47 1.69 12.20
C GLN A 197 7.38 1.69 13.74
N ILE A 198 6.57 0.80 14.31
CA ILE A 198 6.46 0.64 15.76
C ILE A 198 7.63 -0.21 16.24
N ALA A 199 8.59 0.42 16.89
CA ALA A 199 9.76 -0.23 17.46
C ALA A 199 9.60 -0.56 18.94
N ASP A 200 8.62 0.04 19.61
CA ASP A 200 8.56 0.11 21.06
C ASP A 200 7.11 0.10 21.57
N THR A 201 6.87 -0.49 22.75
CA THR A 201 5.54 -0.56 23.38
C THR A 201 4.98 0.79 23.80
N GLU A 202 5.85 1.73 24.12
CA GLU A 202 5.47 3.11 24.47
C GLU A 202 4.87 3.85 23.28
N GLN A 203 5.29 3.54 22.05
CA GLN A 203 4.68 4.08 20.84
C GLN A 203 3.23 3.55 20.67
N ILE A 204 2.97 2.29 21.00
CA ILE A 204 1.61 1.71 21.00
C ILE A 204 0.75 2.41 22.05
N ALA A 205 1.30 2.61 23.25
CA ALA A 205 0.59 3.35 24.29
C ALA A 205 0.27 4.79 23.86
N ALA A 206 1.22 5.48 23.25
CA ALA A 206 1.01 6.82 22.70
C ALA A 206 -0.08 6.86 21.63
N LEU A 207 -0.10 5.91 20.69
CA LEU A 207 -1.18 5.77 19.70
C LEU A 207 -2.54 5.60 20.38
N GLY A 208 -2.62 4.77 21.39
CA GLY A 208 -3.85 4.57 22.17
C GLY A 208 -4.36 5.85 22.83
N TYR A 209 -3.48 6.63 23.44
CA TYR A 209 -3.84 7.93 24.03
C TYR A 209 -4.24 8.95 22.98
N LEU A 210 -3.56 8.99 21.82
CA LEU A 210 -3.92 9.87 20.70
C LEU A 210 -5.30 9.53 20.15
N LEU A 211 -5.62 8.25 19.96
CA LEU A 211 -6.94 7.80 19.53
C LEU A 211 -8.02 8.18 20.55
N LYS A 212 -7.76 7.99 21.84
CA LYS A 212 -8.65 8.43 22.92
C LYS A 212 -8.89 9.93 22.85
N TYR A 213 -7.82 10.72 22.72
CA TYR A 213 -7.91 12.17 22.62
C TYR A 213 -8.70 12.60 21.39
N ALA A 214 -8.41 12.01 20.22
CA ALA A 214 -9.14 12.29 18.98
C ALA A 214 -10.64 11.99 19.12
N GLY A 215 -11.00 10.83 19.71
CA GLY A 215 -12.39 10.44 19.93
C GLY A 215 -13.16 11.32 20.89
N THR A 216 -12.47 12.04 21.79
CA THR A 216 -13.12 12.94 22.75
C THR A 216 -13.19 14.40 22.30
N HIS A 217 -12.31 14.84 21.36
CA HIS A 217 -12.14 16.25 20.99
C HIS A 217 -12.51 16.57 19.54
N PHE A 218 -12.41 15.61 18.63
CA PHE A 218 -12.58 15.87 17.20
C PHE A 218 -13.72 15.11 16.53
N ILE A 219 -14.41 14.22 17.27
CA ILE A 219 -15.44 13.34 16.68
C ILE A 219 -16.74 13.41 17.46
#